data_bf25937722025ebb02513d9e5b6e2b38
#
_entry.id   bf25937722025ebb02513d9e5b6e2b38
#
_cell.length_a   1.000
_cell.length_b   1.000
_cell.length_c   1.000
_cell.angle_alpha   90.00
_cell.angle_beta   90.00
_cell.angle_gamma   90.00
#
_symmetry.space_group_name_H-M   'P 1'
#
loop_
_entity.id
_entity.type
_entity.pdbx_description
1 polymer ?
#
loop_
_entity_poly.entity_id
_entity_poly.type
_entity_poly.pdbx_seq_one_letter_code
_entity_poly.pdbx_strand_id
1 'polypeptide(L)'
;MNDKNNMLALSQERFSARKFTPEAVSQEDLDYIMECVRLAPSAVNRQPWRWLIVRSEEAKKKLQECYDREWFKTAPIYIIGMKNVNENWVRRYDEKPHGDIDVAIEAEHLCLAATDKGQGT
;
A
#
# COMPACT_ATOMS: atom_id res chain seq x y z
N MET A 1 -26.45 7.12 2.02
CA MET A 1 -25.19 6.55 1.51
C MET A 1 -24.30 7.70 1.07
N ASN A 2 -23.10 7.77 1.59
CA ASN A 2 -22.18 8.85 1.23
C ASN A 2 -21.56 8.52 -0.13
N ASP A 3 -21.75 9.36 -1.14
CA ASP A 3 -21.22 9.15 -2.49
C ASP A 3 -19.69 9.00 -2.51
N LYS A 4 -19.01 9.45 -1.44
CA LYS A 4 -17.57 9.30 -1.28
C LYS A 4 -17.11 7.85 -1.12
N ASN A 5 -18.00 6.93 -0.77
CA ASN A 5 -17.67 5.52 -0.62
C ASN A 5 -18.02 4.70 -1.87
N ASN A 6 -18.29 5.37 -2.98
CA ASN A 6 -18.55 4.72 -4.24
C ASN A 6 -17.22 4.33 -4.90
N MET A 7 -17.08 3.08 -5.30
CA MET A 7 -15.86 2.57 -5.93
C MET A 7 -15.46 3.34 -7.19
N LEU A 8 -16.45 3.78 -7.97
CA LEU A 8 -16.18 4.60 -9.16
C LEU A 8 -15.55 5.93 -8.77
N ALA A 9 -16.12 6.61 -7.76
CA ALA A 9 -15.60 7.89 -7.29
C ALA A 9 -14.15 7.74 -6.77
N LEU A 10 -13.88 6.70 -5.96
CA LEU A 10 -12.54 6.42 -5.46
C LEU A 10 -11.55 6.16 -6.61
N SER A 11 -11.97 5.40 -7.61
CA SER A 11 -11.13 5.11 -8.78
C SER A 11 -10.82 6.36 -9.60
N GLN A 12 -11.75 7.31 -9.66
CA GLN A 12 -11.56 8.60 -10.35
C GLN A 12 -10.67 9.54 -9.55
N GLU A 13 -10.80 9.56 -8.23
CA GLU A 13 -10.05 10.46 -7.35
C GLU A 13 -8.60 10.00 -7.11
N ARG A 14 -8.35 8.70 -7.12
CA ARG A 14 -7.00 8.17 -6.90
C ARG A 14 -6.04 8.64 -7.99
N PHE A 15 -4.90 9.17 -7.59
CA PHE A 15 -3.82 9.56 -8.50
C PHE A 15 -2.46 9.27 -7.84
N SER A 16 -1.42 9.21 -8.65
CA SER A 16 -0.06 9.04 -8.14
C SER A 16 0.50 10.39 -7.71
N ALA A 17 0.56 10.61 -6.40
CA ALA A 17 1.08 11.85 -5.84
C ALA A 17 2.61 11.91 -5.93
N ARG A 18 3.14 13.10 -6.23
CA ARG A 18 4.58 13.35 -6.32
C ARG A 18 5.02 14.51 -5.44
N LYS A 19 4.24 14.80 -4.43
CA LYS A 19 4.55 15.75 -3.36
C LYS A 19 3.57 15.52 -2.21
N PHE A 20 4.08 15.53 -1.00
CA PHE A 20 3.27 15.26 0.20
C PHE A 20 3.43 16.40 1.20
N THR A 21 2.37 16.63 1.99
CA THR A 21 2.44 17.56 3.11
C THR A 21 3.12 16.90 4.31
N PRO A 22 3.70 17.67 5.25
CA PRO A 22 4.35 17.10 6.43
C PRO A 22 3.38 16.59 7.49
N GLU A 23 2.08 16.73 7.29
CA GLU A 23 1.07 16.31 8.25
C GLU A 23 1.13 14.80 8.49
N ALA A 24 1.15 14.42 9.77
CA ALA A 24 1.13 13.01 10.15
C ALA A 24 -0.19 12.34 9.76
N VAL A 25 -0.11 11.11 9.29
CA VAL A 25 -1.29 10.26 9.09
C VAL A 25 -1.76 9.78 10.47
N SER A 26 -3.05 9.99 10.78
CA SER A 26 -3.59 9.56 12.07
C SER A 26 -3.56 8.04 12.21
N GLN A 27 -3.48 7.55 13.45
CA GLN A 27 -3.52 6.11 13.70
C GLN A 27 -4.87 5.52 13.24
N GLU A 28 -5.96 6.26 13.40
CA GLU A 28 -7.29 5.83 12.94
C GLU A 28 -7.32 5.61 11.42
N ASP A 29 -6.79 6.56 10.64
CA ASP A 29 -6.72 6.43 9.18
C ASP A 29 -5.81 5.27 8.77
N LEU A 30 -4.67 5.14 9.44
CA LEU A 30 -3.74 4.05 9.17
C LEU A 30 -4.37 2.69 9.46
N ASP A 31 -5.07 2.55 10.58
CA ASP A 31 -5.77 1.31 10.94
C ASP A 31 -6.84 0.94 9.91
N TYR A 32 -7.60 1.94 9.43
CA TYR A 32 -8.58 1.75 8.38
C TYR A 32 -7.92 1.26 7.08
N ILE A 33 -6.86 1.94 6.66
CA ILE A 33 -6.13 1.59 5.43
C ILE A 33 -5.60 0.15 5.53
N MET A 34 -4.96 -0.20 6.63
CA MET A 34 -4.37 -1.52 6.79
C MET A 34 -5.43 -2.62 6.93
N GLU A 35 -6.61 -2.33 7.44
CA GLU A 35 -7.71 -3.29 7.46
C GLU A 35 -8.22 -3.56 6.03
N CYS A 36 -8.35 -2.52 5.20
CA CYS A 36 -8.68 -2.71 3.78
C CYS A 36 -7.64 -3.56 3.05
N VAL A 37 -6.37 -3.34 3.35
CA VAL A 37 -5.25 -4.12 2.83
C VAL A 37 -5.39 -5.59 3.24
N ARG A 38 -5.67 -5.85 4.52
CA ARG A 38 -5.82 -7.21 5.06
C ARG A 38 -6.94 -8.00 4.36
N LEU A 39 -7.99 -7.31 3.93
CA LEU A 39 -9.18 -7.93 3.33
C LEU A 39 -9.03 -8.24 1.83
N ALA A 40 -7.91 -7.88 1.22
CA ALA A 40 -7.67 -8.17 -0.18
C ALA A 40 -7.53 -9.68 -0.45
N PRO A 41 -7.97 -10.16 -1.62
CA PRO A 41 -7.82 -11.56 -1.98
C PRO A 41 -6.38 -11.90 -2.38
N SER A 42 -6.02 -13.16 -2.24
CA SER A 42 -4.76 -13.70 -2.74
C SER A 42 -4.97 -15.08 -3.36
N ALA A 43 -4.03 -15.53 -4.19
CA ALA A 43 -4.10 -16.83 -4.83
C ALA A 43 -4.16 -17.94 -3.77
N VAL A 44 -5.20 -18.76 -3.82
CA VAL A 44 -5.46 -19.85 -2.87
C VAL A 44 -5.51 -19.36 -1.42
N ASN A 45 -5.76 -18.06 -1.21
CA ASN A 45 -5.80 -17.42 0.10
C ASN A 45 -4.50 -17.64 0.91
N ARG A 46 -3.37 -17.70 0.24
CA ARG A 46 -2.09 -17.90 0.89
C ARG A 46 -1.61 -16.70 1.70
N GLN A 47 -2.02 -15.49 1.31
CA GLN A 47 -1.67 -14.25 2.00
C GLN A 47 -0.15 -14.10 2.23
N PRO A 48 0.68 -14.18 1.16
CA PRO A 48 2.14 -14.24 1.28
C PRO A 48 2.80 -12.88 1.49
N TRP A 49 2.07 -11.93 2.00
CA TRP A 49 2.50 -10.54 2.13
C TRP A 49 2.90 -10.19 3.56
N ARG A 50 3.75 -9.19 3.65
CA ARG A 50 4.08 -8.49 4.90
C ARG A 50 4.16 -7.00 4.58
N TRP A 51 3.67 -6.18 5.49
CA TRP A 51 3.68 -4.73 5.32
C TRP A 51 4.47 -4.09 6.44
N LEU A 52 5.46 -3.26 6.06
CA LEU A 52 6.29 -2.54 6.99
C LEU A 52 5.90 -1.06 6.95
N ILE A 53 5.54 -0.52 8.11
CA ILE A 53 5.17 0.87 8.28
C ILE A 53 6.38 1.63 8.84
N VAL A 54 6.90 2.59 8.05
CA VAL A 54 8.10 3.34 8.37
C VAL A 54 7.70 4.75 8.78
N ARG A 55 7.85 5.08 10.06
CA ARG A 55 7.42 6.36 10.66
C ARG A 55 8.53 7.12 11.38
N SER A 56 9.54 6.45 11.94
CA SER A 56 10.61 7.12 12.67
C SER A 56 11.50 7.91 11.71
N GLU A 57 12.04 9.02 12.18
CA GLU A 57 12.93 9.85 11.36
C GLU A 57 14.17 9.07 10.90
N GLU A 58 14.73 8.23 11.76
CA GLU A 58 15.88 7.39 11.43
C GLU A 58 15.56 6.40 10.30
N ALA A 59 14.45 5.67 10.43
CA ALA A 59 14.04 4.69 9.41
C ALA A 59 13.67 5.36 8.09
N LYS A 60 12.99 6.51 8.14
CA LYS A 60 12.67 7.29 6.94
C LYS A 60 13.92 7.73 6.19
N LYS A 61 14.94 8.21 6.90
CA LYS A 61 16.20 8.62 6.28
C LYS A 61 16.89 7.46 5.56
N LYS A 62 16.92 6.29 6.16
CA LYS A 62 17.48 5.08 5.54
C LYS A 62 16.73 4.72 4.26
N LEU A 63 15.41 4.76 4.31
CA LEU A 63 14.58 4.44 3.15
C LEU A 63 14.76 5.47 2.03
N GLN A 64 14.88 6.74 2.36
CA GLN A 64 15.05 7.83 1.40
C GLN A 64 16.35 7.71 0.58
N GLU A 65 17.34 7.01 1.08
CA GLU A 65 18.59 6.71 0.34
C GLU A 65 18.35 5.75 -0.83
N CYS A 66 17.26 4.98 -0.80
CA CYS A 66 16.94 4.00 -1.83
C CYS A 66 16.36 4.60 -3.11
N TYR A 67 15.90 5.84 -3.06
CA TYR A 67 15.21 6.47 -4.19
C TYR A 67 15.52 7.98 -4.24
N ASP A 68 16.31 8.37 -5.21
CA ASP A 68 16.82 9.74 -5.33
C ASP A 68 15.84 10.66 -6.07
N ARG A 69 14.75 11.02 -5.38
CA ARG A 69 13.76 12.00 -5.85
C ARG A 69 13.34 12.88 -4.68
N GLU A 70 13.39 14.18 -4.88
CA GLU A 70 13.06 15.15 -3.82
C GLU A 70 11.62 14.97 -3.31
N TRP A 71 10.66 14.73 -4.21
CA TRP A 71 9.28 14.52 -3.80
C TRP A 71 9.11 13.31 -2.89
N PHE A 72 9.91 12.27 -3.08
CA PHE A 72 9.86 11.05 -2.25
C PHE A 72 10.22 11.34 -0.79
N LYS A 73 11.09 12.31 -0.57
CA LYS A 73 11.54 12.71 0.78
C LYS A 73 10.50 13.54 1.53
N THR A 74 9.43 13.95 0.86
CA THR A 74 8.39 14.78 1.48
C THR A 74 7.34 13.96 2.23
N ALA A 75 7.27 12.66 2.03
CA ALA A 75 6.26 11.82 2.66
C ALA A 75 6.47 11.70 4.17
N PRO A 76 5.40 11.87 4.99
CA PRO A 76 5.49 11.73 6.44
C PRO A 76 5.60 10.27 6.89
N ILE A 77 5.18 9.33 6.05
CA ILE A 77 5.13 7.90 6.35
C ILE A 77 5.35 7.11 5.07
N TYR A 78 5.97 5.94 5.19
CA TYR A 78 6.13 5.00 4.08
C TYR A 78 5.56 3.65 4.48
N ILE A 79 4.89 3.00 3.55
CA ILE A 79 4.33 1.66 3.75
C ILE A 79 4.92 0.76 2.67
N ILE A 80 5.72 -0.22 3.08
CA ILE A 80 6.45 -1.10 2.18
C ILE A 80 5.77 -2.46 2.12
N GLY A 81 5.30 -2.85 0.93
CA GLY A 81 4.78 -4.19 0.69
C GLY A 81 5.89 -5.16 0.33
N MET A 82 5.87 -6.33 0.96
CA MET A 82 6.84 -7.39 0.74
C MET A 82 6.14 -8.71 0.51
N LYS A 83 6.68 -9.55 -0.33
CA LYS A 83 6.20 -10.92 -0.51
C LYS A 83 7.10 -11.91 0.21
N ASN A 84 6.50 -12.94 0.78
CA ASN A 84 7.26 -14.09 1.29
C ASN A 84 7.32 -15.15 0.18
N VAL A 85 8.48 -15.31 -0.41
CA VAL A 85 8.69 -16.23 -1.54
C VAL A 85 8.51 -17.70 -1.16
N ASN A 86 8.54 -18.02 0.13
CA ASN A 86 8.34 -19.37 0.62
C ASN A 86 6.84 -19.71 0.86
N GLU A 87 6.00 -18.69 0.91
CA GLU A 87 4.55 -18.83 1.17
C GLU A 87 3.70 -18.59 -0.07
N ASN A 88 4.22 -17.95 -1.11
CA ASN A 88 3.41 -17.62 -2.28
C ASN A 88 2.99 -18.88 -3.06
N TRP A 89 1.79 -18.78 -3.66
CA TRP A 89 1.31 -19.84 -4.54
C TRP A 89 2.07 -19.82 -5.85
N VAL A 90 2.40 -21.03 -6.34
CA VAL A 90 3.08 -21.21 -7.62
C VAL A 90 2.15 -21.98 -8.55
N ARG A 91 1.87 -21.39 -9.71
CA ARG A 91 1.00 -22.01 -10.70
C ARG A 91 1.70 -23.23 -11.32
N ARG A 92 1.04 -24.38 -11.26
CA ARG A 92 1.67 -25.67 -11.50
C ARG A 92 2.16 -25.85 -12.97
N TYR A 93 1.37 -25.41 -13.96
CA TYR A 93 1.68 -25.74 -15.34
C TYR A 93 2.83 -24.92 -15.94
N ASP A 94 3.14 -23.74 -15.40
CA ASP A 94 4.21 -22.87 -15.89
C ASP A 94 5.17 -22.42 -14.77
N GLU A 95 4.98 -22.94 -13.58
CA GLU A 95 5.80 -22.64 -12.39
C GLU A 95 5.89 -21.15 -12.06
N LYS A 96 4.88 -20.37 -12.45
CA LYS A 96 4.85 -18.94 -12.17
C LYS A 96 4.45 -18.65 -10.73
N PRO A 97 5.33 -18.03 -9.92
CA PRO A 97 4.94 -17.58 -8.59
C PRO A 97 4.01 -16.37 -8.66
N HIS A 98 3.03 -16.32 -7.75
CA HIS A 98 1.98 -15.29 -7.76
C HIS A 98 2.15 -14.24 -6.65
N GLY A 99 3.26 -14.25 -5.93
CA GLY A 99 3.50 -13.30 -4.84
C GLY A 99 3.43 -11.84 -5.28
N ASP A 100 4.02 -11.49 -6.43
CA ASP A 100 3.97 -10.12 -6.96
C ASP A 100 2.55 -9.71 -7.29
N ILE A 101 1.75 -10.62 -7.85
CA ILE A 101 0.35 -10.37 -8.19
C ILE A 101 -0.46 -10.11 -6.91
N ASP A 102 -0.28 -10.95 -5.89
CA ASP A 102 -0.98 -10.84 -4.61
C ASP A 102 -0.66 -9.50 -3.92
N VAL A 103 0.60 -9.13 -3.85
CA VAL A 103 1.01 -7.85 -3.24
C VAL A 103 0.49 -6.66 -4.05
N ALA A 104 0.46 -6.75 -5.37
CA ALA A 104 -0.08 -5.69 -6.23
C ALA A 104 -1.58 -5.46 -5.99
N ILE A 105 -2.35 -6.53 -5.80
CA ILE A 105 -3.79 -6.43 -5.47
C ILE A 105 -3.95 -5.71 -4.13
N GLU A 106 -3.16 -6.09 -3.14
CA GLU A 106 -3.19 -5.48 -1.80
C GLU A 106 -2.77 -4.01 -1.85
N ALA A 107 -1.76 -3.68 -2.65
CA ALA A 107 -1.30 -2.31 -2.84
C ALA A 107 -2.40 -1.43 -3.42
N GLU A 108 -3.22 -1.93 -4.35
CA GLU A 108 -4.34 -1.15 -4.89
C GLU A 108 -5.43 -0.94 -3.83
N HIS A 109 -5.72 -1.93 -3.00
CA HIS A 109 -6.60 -1.74 -1.85
C HIS A 109 -6.10 -0.61 -0.94
N LEU A 110 -4.78 -0.57 -0.70
CA LEU A 110 -4.15 0.49 0.07
C LEU A 110 -4.37 1.86 -0.55
N CYS A 111 -4.12 2.01 -1.85
CA CYS A 111 -4.26 3.27 -2.55
C CYS A 111 -5.70 3.79 -2.53
N LEU A 112 -6.68 2.91 -2.74
CA LEU A 112 -8.08 3.28 -2.72
C LEU A 112 -8.55 3.64 -1.30
N ALA A 113 -8.12 2.88 -0.29
CA ALA A 113 -8.44 3.17 1.11
C ALA A 113 -7.82 4.50 1.57
N ALA A 114 -6.59 4.78 1.16
CA ALA A 114 -5.95 6.07 1.44
C ALA A 114 -6.72 7.22 0.80
N THR A 115 -7.13 7.05 -0.45
CA THR A 115 -7.97 8.04 -1.15
C THR A 115 -9.27 8.30 -0.39
N ASP A 116 -9.92 7.25 0.12
CA ASP A 116 -11.15 7.38 0.91
C ASP A 116 -10.94 8.21 2.19
N LYS A 117 -9.73 8.18 2.73
CA LYS A 117 -9.34 8.98 3.90
C LYS A 117 -8.69 10.33 3.55
N GLY A 118 -8.74 10.73 2.28
CA GLY A 118 -8.17 12.00 1.83
C GLY A 118 -6.63 12.02 1.80
N GLN A 119 -6.00 10.86 1.79
CA GLN A 119 -4.54 10.72 1.74
C GLN A 119 -4.07 10.46 0.31
N GLY A 120 -2.97 11.12 -0.11
CA GLY A 120 -2.31 10.84 -1.37
C GLY A 120 -1.32 9.66 -1.27
N THR A 121 -1.14 8.93 -2.36
CA THR A 121 -0.16 7.83 -2.43
C THR A 121 0.71 7.90 -3.67
#